data_2cd6b937c80e8f46bbb39160d0b69ed0
#
_entry.id   2cd6b937c80e8f46bbb39160d0b69ed0
#
_cell.length_a   1.000
_cell.length_b   1.000
_cell.length_c   1.000
_cell.angle_alpha   90.00
_cell.angle_beta   90.00
_cell.angle_gamma   90.00
#
_symmetry.space_group_name_H-M   'P 1'
#
loop_
_entity.id
_entity.type
_entity.pdbx_description
1 polymer ?
#
loop_
_entity_poly.entity_id
_entity_poly.type
_entity_poly.pdbx_seq_one_letter_code
_entity_poly.pdbx_strand_id
1 'polypeptide(L)'
;MEAVVYTSNTGSTEHYAKLLGHELRVSVYSTEEAGNKLPTGTEIIYLGWIMAGKIQRFGLARKKYKICAVCAVGIGQTGTQRKEIREKNNIPGKIPVFTL
;
A
#
# COMPACT_ATOMS: atom_id res chain seq x y z
N MET A 1 5.74 1.93 -12.74
CA MET A 1 4.69 2.06 -11.73
C MET A 1 3.58 2.93 -12.28
N GLU A 2 2.34 2.44 -12.26
CA GLU A 2 1.24 3.04 -13.03
C GLU A 2 0.19 3.73 -12.16
N ALA A 3 0.07 3.33 -10.89
CA ALA A 3 -0.94 3.90 -10.01
C ALA A 3 -0.59 3.69 -8.55
N VAL A 4 -1.28 4.44 -7.69
CA VAL A 4 -1.26 4.26 -6.24
C VAL A 4 -2.62 3.69 -5.85
N VAL A 5 -2.63 2.60 -5.08
CA VAL A 5 -3.85 1.97 -4.58
C VAL A 5 -3.80 1.94 -3.05
N TYR A 6 -4.91 2.25 -2.40
CA TYR A 6 -4.92 2.34 -0.94
C TYR A 6 -6.17 1.71 -0.33
N THR A 7 -6.02 1.31 0.94
CA THR A 7 -7.13 0.95 1.81
C THR A 7 -7.05 1.84 3.06
N SER A 8 -8.09 2.61 3.32
CA SER A 8 -8.12 3.58 4.41
C SER A 8 -9.21 3.23 5.42
N ASN A 9 -8.95 3.53 6.70
CA ASN A 9 -9.93 3.39 7.77
C ASN A 9 -10.46 4.74 8.21
N THR A 10 -9.57 5.67 8.56
CA THR A 10 -9.95 6.97 9.10
C THR A 10 -9.63 8.14 8.18
N GLY A 11 -9.16 7.87 6.98
CA GLY A 11 -8.78 8.88 6.02
C GLY A 11 -7.30 9.22 5.96
N SER A 12 -6.51 8.81 6.96
CA SER A 12 -5.07 9.10 6.96
C SER A 12 -4.35 8.42 5.79
N THR A 13 -4.66 7.17 5.53
CA THR A 13 -4.05 6.42 4.43
C THR A 13 -4.41 7.06 3.09
N GLU A 14 -5.66 7.48 2.93
CA GLU A 14 -6.10 8.17 1.73
C GLU A 14 -5.33 9.47 1.52
N HIS A 15 -5.13 10.23 2.59
CA HIS A 15 -4.38 11.49 2.54
C HIS A 15 -2.95 11.25 2.04
N TYR A 16 -2.25 10.28 2.61
CA TYR A 16 -0.89 9.95 2.17
C TYR A 16 -0.88 9.44 0.73
N ALA A 17 -1.87 8.64 0.35
CA ALA A 17 -1.95 8.12 -1.01
C ALA A 17 -2.10 9.25 -2.03
N LYS A 18 -2.94 10.23 -1.73
CA LYS A 18 -3.15 11.37 -2.62
C LYS A 18 -1.90 12.24 -2.73
N LEU A 19 -1.19 12.46 -1.62
CA LEU A 19 0.07 13.20 -1.65
C LEU A 19 1.11 12.47 -2.51
N LEU A 20 1.23 11.18 -2.33
CA LEU A 20 2.19 10.38 -3.09
C LEU A 20 1.85 10.38 -4.59
N GLY A 21 0.56 10.20 -4.91
CA GLY A 21 0.13 10.22 -6.30
C GLY A 21 0.40 11.55 -6.98
N HIS A 22 0.20 12.65 -6.24
CA HIS A 22 0.52 13.99 -6.74
C HIS A 22 2.02 14.13 -7.05
N GLU A 23 2.87 13.69 -6.11
CA GLU A 23 4.31 13.76 -6.29
C GLU A 23 4.80 12.92 -7.47
N LEU A 24 4.23 11.75 -7.63
CA LEU A 24 4.64 10.82 -8.70
C LEU A 24 3.89 11.04 -10.02
N ARG A 25 2.90 11.92 -10.01
CA ARG A 25 2.06 12.22 -11.19
C ARG A 25 1.37 10.97 -11.73
N VAL A 26 0.82 10.17 -10.84
CA VAL A 26 0.06 8.98 -11.19
C VAL A 26 -1.32 9.04 -10.56
N SER A 27 -2.25 8.27 -11.10
CA SER A 27 -3.61 8.20 -10.57
C SER A 27 -3.64 7.46 -9.24
N VAL A 28 -4.60 7.82 -8.40
CA VAL A 28 -4.79 7.26 -7.07
C VAL A 28 -6.19 6.65 -6.98
N TYR A 29 -6.27 5.40 -6.52
CA TYR A 29 -7.54 4.70 -6.38
C TYR A 29 -7.63 4.03 -5.03
N SER A 30 -8.85 3.99 -4.46
CA SER A 30 -9.11 3.07 -3.35
C SER A 30 -9.08 1.63 -3.88
N THR A 31 -9.00 0.66 -2.98
CA THR A 31 -9.03 -0.75 -3.38
C THR A 31 -10.28 -1.07 -4.19
N GLU A 32 -11.43 -0.53 -3.79
CA GLU A 32 -12.70 -0.74 -4.49
C GLU A 32 -12.68 -0.12 -5.88
N GLU A 33 -12.24 1.12 -6.00
CA GLU A 33 -12.15 1.80 -7.30
C GLU A 33 -11.17 1.10 -8.24
N ALA A 34 -10.03 0.67 -7.70
CA ALA A 34 -9.01 0.00 -8.49
C ALA A 34 -9.54 -1.28 -9.13
N GLY A 35 -10.42 -1.99 -8.43
CA GLY A 35 -11.02 -3.20 -8.96
C GLY A 35 -11.76 -3.00 -10.28
N ASN A 36 -12.28 -1.80 -10.50
CA ASN A 36 -13.03 -1.46 -11.71
C ASN A 36 -12.20 -0.69 -12.74
N LYS A 37 -11.05 -0.17 -12.35
CA LYS A 37 -10.26 0.72 -13.19
C LYS A 37 -8.94 0.13 -13.67
N LEU A 38 -8.35 -0.77 -12.89
CA LEU A 38 -7.02 -1.29 -13.16
C LEU A 38 -7.06 -2.77 -13.53
N PRO A 39 -6.47 -3.15 -14.66
CA PRO A 39 -6.40 -4.57 -15.01
C PRO A 39 -5.45 -5.34 -14.09
N THR A 40 -5.63 -6.65 -14.05
CA THR A 40 -4.72 -7.56 -13.33
C THR A 40 -3.29 -7.39 -13.85
N GLY A 41 -2.33 -7.33 -12.96
CA GLY A 41 -0.93 -7.17 -13.31
C GLY A 41 -0.43 -5.74 -13.37
N THR A 42 -1.32 -4.75 -13.17
CA THR A 42 -0.92 -3.34 -13.14
C THR A 42 0.12 -3.12 -12.05
N GLU A 43 1.18 -2.37 -12.35
CA GLU A 43 2.22 -2.04 -11.39
C GLU A 43 1.77 -0.91 -10.48
N ILE A 44 1.71 -1.15 -9.19
CA ILE A 44 1.19 -0.19 -8.22
C ILE A 44 2.12 -0.01 -7.01
N ILE A 45 1.94 1.12 -6.33
CA ILE A 45 2.38 1.29 -4.94
C ILE A 45 1.14 1.11 -4.09
N TYR A 46 1.24 0.25 -3.09
CA TYR A 46 0.11 -0.03 -2.21
C TYR A 46 0.28 0.62 -0.85
N LEU A 47 -0.75 1.32 -0.39
CA LEU A 47 -0.81 1.89 0.96
C LEU A 47 -1.96 1.25 1.72
N GLY A 48 -1.70 0.75 2.91
CA GLY A 48 -2.74 0.19 3.76
C GLY A 48 -2.53 0.56 5.21
N TRP A 49 -3.65 0.78 5.93
CA TRP A 49 -3.55 0.96 7.37
C TRP A 49 -3.26 -0.38 8.02
N ILE A 50 -2.63 -0.32 9.19
CA ILE A 50 -2.15 -1.52 9.83
C ILE A 50 -2.96 -1.83 11.09
N MET A 51 -3.28 -3.12 11.28
CA MET A 51 -3.95 -3.60 12.48
C MET A 51 -3.32 -4.93 12.88
N ALA A 52 -2.86 -5.02 14.12
CA ALA A 52 -2.20 -6.22 14.64
C ALA A 52 -1.04 -6.70 13.76
N GLY A 53 -0.28 -5.77 13.18
CA GLY A 53 0.84 -6.07 12.30
C GLY A 53 0.47 -6.42 10.88
N LYS A 54 -0.82 -6.46 10.55
CA LYS A 54 -1.28 -6.79 9.20
C LYS A 54 -1.67 -5.53 8.43
N ILE A 55 -1.15 -5.41 7.23
CA ILE A 55 -1.54 -4.35 6.29
C ILE A 55 -2.86 -4.75 5.67
N GLN A 56 -3.89 -3.93 5.88
CA GLN A 56 -5.24 -4.30 5.49
C GLN A 56 -5.37 -4.43 3.97
N ARG A 57 -5.97 -5.54 3.54
CA ARG A 57 -6.23 -5.91 2.14
C ARG A 57 -4.97 -6.06 1.26
N PHE A 58 -3.79 -6.11 1.88
CA PHE A 58 -2.57 -6.29 1.10
C PHE A 58 -2.57 -7.63 0.34
N GLY A 59 -3.05 -8.70 0.95
CA GLY A 59 -3.11 -10.00 0.31
C GLY A 59 -3.95 -10.00 -0.97
N LEU A 60 -5.06 -9.27 -0.96
CA LEU A 60 -5.92 -9.14 -2.13
C LEU A 60 -5.22 -8.33 -3.24
N ALA A 61 -4.59 -7.22 -2.86
CA ALA A 61 -3.87 -6.39 -3.82
C ALA A 61 -2.71 -7.16 -4.44
N ARG A 62 -1.98 -7.91 -3.64
CA ARG A 62 -0.83 -8.69 -4.10
C ARG A 62 -1.23 -9.76 -5.12
N LYS A 63 -2.40 -10.36 -4.95
CA LYS A 63 -2.87 -11.38 -5.89
C LYS A 63 -3.24 -10.80 -7.25
N LYS A 64 -3.69 -9.55 -7.27
CA LYS A 64 -4.21 -8.94 -8.50
C LYS A 64 -3.18 -8.07 -9.20
N TYR A 65 -2.36 -7.34 -8.45
CA TYR A 65 -1.45 -6.33 -8.99
C TYR A 65 0.01 -6.70 -8.75
N LYS A 66 0.89 -6.05 -9.52
CA LYS A 66 2.32 -6.14 -9.28
C LYS A 66 2.71 -5.04 -8.30
N ILE A 67 3.13 -5.43 -7.10
CA ILE A 67 3.45 -4.49 -6.03
C ILE A 67 4.87 -3.99 -6.20
N CYS A 68 5.04 -2.69 -6.42
CA CYS A 68 6.35 -2.06 -6.55
C CYS A 68 6.90 -1.58 -5.21
N ALA A 69 6.01 -1.14 -4.32
CA ALA A 69 6.37 -0.70 -2.97
C ALA A 69 5.14 -0.76 -2.08
N VAL A 70 5.37 -0.84 -0.78
CA VAL A 70 4.29 -0.92 0.21
C VAL A 70 4.52 0.15 1.27
N CYS A 71 3.45 0.87 1.63
CA CYS A 71 3.47 1.82 2.75
C CYS A 71 2.47 1.35 3.80
N ALA A 72 2.95 1.09 5.00
CA ALA A 72 2.11 0.72 6.14
C ALA A 72 1.83 1.97 6.96
N VAL A 73 0.56 2.31 7.15
CA VAL A 73 0.15 3.57 7.78
C VAL A 73 -0.46 3.31 9.16
N GLY A 74 -0.10 4.14 10.12
CA GLY A 74 -0.70 4.08 11.46
C GLY A 74 0.09 3.35 12.50
N ILE A 75 1.39 3.16 12.31
CA ILE A 75 2.24 2.41 13.24
C ILE A 75 2.65 3.23 14.45
N GLY A 76 2.70 4.55 14.33
CA GLY A 76 3.12 5.43 15.41
C GLY A 76 4.64 5.59 15.56
N GLN A 77 5.42 4.58 15.25
CA GLN A 77 6.88 4.65 15.27
C GLN A 77 7.41 4.19 13.91
N THR A 78 8.05 5.09 13.19
CA THR A 78 8.53 4.79 11.87
C THR A 78 9.87 4.06 11.90
N GLY A 79 10.04 3.11 11.02
CA GLY A 79 11.32 2.46 10.76
C GLY A 79 11.68 1.27 11.63
N THR A 80 11.18 1.23 12.87
CA THR A 80 11.59 0.20 13.82
C THR A 80 10.92 -1.14 13.62
N GLN A 81 9.76 -1.15 12.95
CA GLN A 81 8.94 -2.35 12.80
C GLN A 81 8.89 -2.89 11.38
N ARG A 82 9.71 -2.36 10.49
CA ARG A 82 9.68 -2.77 9.08
C ARG A 82 9.93 -4.26 8.88
N LYS A 83 10.88 -4.81 9.59
CA LYS A 83 11.20 -6.22 9.49
C LYS A 83 10.01 -7.10 9.90
N GLU A 84 9.38 -6.76 11.01
CA GLU A 84 8.23 -7.48 11.53
C GLU A 84 7.05 -7.39 10.56
N ILE A 85 6.79 -6.19 10.03
CA ILE A 85 5.72 -5.99 9.05
C ILE A 85 5.98 -6.82 7.81
N ARG A 86 7.20 -6.83 7.32
CA ARG A 86 7.58 -7.62 6.15
C ARG A 86 7.32 -9.10 6.37
N GLU A 87 7.69 -9.61 7.54
CA GLU A 87 7.51 -11.00 7.87
C GLU A 87 6.03 -11.36 8.03
N LYS A 88 5.26 -10.55 8.74
CA LYS A 88 3.84 -10.82 8.99
C LYS A 88 2.98 -10.75 7.73
N ASN A 89 3.42 -9.99 6.73
CA ASN A 89 2.66 -9.82 5.50
C ASN A 89 3.29 -10.53 4.30
N ASN A 90 4.35 -11.33 4.54
CA ASN A 90 5.04 -12.09 3.50
C ASN A 90 5.49 -11.22 2.33
N ILE A 91 6.05 -10.04 2.64
CA ILE A 91 6.51 -9.12 1.61
C ILE A 91 7.92 -9.54 1.16
N PRO A 92 8.14 -9.83 -0.14
CA PRO A 92 9.47 -10.21 -0.63
C PRO A 92 10.50 -9.12 -0.32
N GLY A 93 11.75 -9.55 -0.08
CA GLY A 93 12.82 -8.63 0.28
C GLY A 93 13.11 -7.56 -0.78
N LYS A 94 12.79 -7.84 -2.04
CA LYS A 94 13.02 -6.90 -3.13
C LYS A 94 12.00 -5.75 -3.17
N ILE A 95 10.88 -5.87 -2.47
CA ILE A 95 9.85 -4.84 -2.45
C ILE A 95 10.12 -3.90 -1.26
N PRO A 96 10.35 -2.59 -1.51
CA PRO A 96 10.55 -1.64 -0.42
C PRO A 96 9.31 -1.53 0.47
N VAL A 97 9.54 -1.42 1.78
CA VAL A 97 8.48 -1.21 2.76
C VAL A 97 8.75 0.10 3.49
N PHE A 98 7.76 0.97 3.50
CA PHE A 98 7.81 2.24 4.21
C PHE A 98 6.76 2.26 5.32
N THR A 99 7.07 2.94 6.42
CA THR A 99 6.14 3.08 7.53
C THR A 99 5.81 4.56 7.73
N LEU A 100 4.54 4.85 7.87
CA LEU A 100 4.05 6.23 7.98
C LEU A 100 3.19 6.45 9.22
#